data_92719021de77d73bc18aeeff608e8112
#
_entry.id   92719021de77d73bc18aeeff608e8112
#
_cell.length_a   1.000
_cell.length_b   1.000
_cell.length_c   1.000
_cell.angle_alpha   90.00
_cell.angle_beta   90.00
_cell.angle_gamma   90.00
#
_symmetry.space_group_name_H-M   'P 1'
#
loop_
_entity.id
_entity.type
_entity.pdbx_description
1 polymer ?
#
loop_
_entity_poly.entity_id
_entity_poly.type
_entity_poly.pdbx_seq_one_letter_code
_entity_poly.pdbx_strand_id
1 'polypeptide(L)'
;MRLDKKNIIVTAAAQGIGRATALKFANEGAKVLATDINEDKLNDLKNENESIQTMKLDATNKNDVETVCSSIDKIDVLFHAVGFVHHGTILDCDENEFSRSINVNIFSAYL
;
A
#
# COMPACT_ATOMS: atom_id res chain seq x y z
N MET A 1 5.32 23.45 -2.58
CA MET A 1 5.01 22.01 -2.56
C MET A 1 3.53 21.78 -2.40
N ARG A 2 2.98 20.93 -3.23
CA ARG A 2 1.51 20.77 -3.33
C ARG A 2 0.89 20.01 -2.16
N LEU A 3 1.66 19.16 -1.49
CA LEU A 3 1.18 18.27 -0.42
C LEU A 3 1.84 18.56 0.93
N ASP A 4 2.30 19.77 1.12
CA ASP A 4 3.06 20.14 2.32
C ASP A 4 2.28 19.79 3.59
N LYS A 5 2.93 19.06 4.48
CA LYS A 5 2.40 18.62 5.78
C LYS A 5 1.17 17.68 5.71
N LYS A 6 0.81 17.19 4.53
CA LYS A 6 -0.27 16.20 4.43
C LYS A 6 0.21 14.84 4.91
N ASN A 7 -0.62 14.14 5.66
CA ASN A 7 -0.34 12.79 6.14
C ASN A 7 -0.97 11.80 5.18
N ILE A 8 -0.16 11.00 4.48
CA ILE A 8 -0.61 10.12 3.41
C ILE A 8 -0.13 8.71 3.67
N ILE A 9 -1.04 7.74 3.54
CA ILE A 9 -0.70 6.32 3.50
C ILE A 9 -0.75 5.87 2.05
N VAL A 10 0.29 5.14 1.62
CA VAL A 10 0.33 4.48 0.32
C VAL A 10 0.46 2.98 0.57
N THR A 11 -0.50 2.21 0.10
CA THR A 11 -0.44 0.74 0.17
C THR A 11 0.22 0.18 -1.09
N ALA A 12 0.74 -1.06 -0.99
CA ALA A 12 1.49 -1.69 -2.08
C ALA A 12 2.61 -0.78 -2.63
N ALA A 13 3.33 -0.13 -1.72
CA ALA A 13 4.27 0.94 -2.04
C ALA A 13 5.69 0.44 -2.33
N ALA A 14 5.94 -0.87 -2.24
CA ALA A 14 7.30 -1.41 -2.40
C ALA A 14 7.75 -1.45 -3.86
N GLN A 15 6.83 -1.39 -4.80
CA GLN A 15 7.15 -1.46 -6.23
C GLN A 15 6.05 -0.81 -7.08
N GLY A 16 6.33 -0.63 -8.37
CA GLY A 16 5.36 -0.20 -9.36
C GLY A 16 4.74 1.17 -9.08
N ILE A 17 3.44 1.27 -9.32
CA ILE A 17 2.67 2.51 -9.18
C ILE A 17 2.71 3.04 -7.75
N GLY A 18 2.56 2.16 -6.76
CA GLY A 18 2.59 2.56 -5.35
C GLY A 18 3.93 3.18 -4.95
N ARG A 19 5.04 2.59 -5.38
CA ARG A 19 6.38 3.10 -5.11
C ARG A 19 6.61 4.48 -5.73
N ALA A 20 6.30 4.61 -7.02
CA ALA A 20 6.43 5.88 -7.72
C ALA A 20 5.58 6.98 -7.09
N THR A 21 4.37 6.62 -6.67
CA THR A 21 3.44 7.54 -6.01
C THR A 21 3.97 7.99 -4.64
N ALA A 22 4.48 7.06 -3.84
CA ALA A 22 5.05 7.38 -2.53
C ALA A 22 6.23 8.36 -2.66
N LEU A 23 7.13 8.11 -3.60
CA LEU A 23 8.25 9.01 -3.87
C LEU A 23 7.78 10.40 -4.30
N LYS A 24 6.82 10.45 -5.20
CA LYS A 24 6.28 11.73 -5.70
C LYS A 24 5.59 12.52 -4.60
N PHE A 25 4.79 11.85 -3.77
CA PHE A 25 4.13 12.51 -2.63
C PHE A 25 5.15 13.07 -1.64
N ALA A 26 6.20 12.30 -1.32
CA ALA A 26 7.25 12.76 -0.43
C ALA A 26 7.97 13.98 -1.02
N ASN A 27 8.25 13.97 -2.31
CA ASN A 27 8.87 15.10 -2.99
C ASN A 27 7.99 16.35 -3.02
N GLU A 28 6.66 16.18 -2.90
CA GLU A 28 5.71 17.29 -2.81
C GLU A 28 5.44 17.73 -1.36
N GLY A 29 6.24 17.27 -0.41
CA GLY A 29 6.20 17.72 0.98
C GLY A 29 5.31 16.91 1.91
N ALA A 30 4.70 15.81 1.44
CA ALA A 30 3.85 14.98 2.28
C ALA A 30 4.67 14.18 3.30
N LYS A 31 4.02 13.88 4.43
CA LYS A 31 4.48 12.86 5.37
C LYS A 31 3.91 11.53 4.91
N VAL A 32 4.74 10.69 4.31
CA VAL A 32 4.31 9.45 3.69
C VAL A 32 4.60 8.26 4.60
N LEU A 33 3.58 7.43 4.83
CA LEU A 33 3.73 6.09 5.36
C LEU A 33 3.52 5.11 4.21
N ALA A 34 4.58 4.43 3.82
CA ALA A 34 4.55 3.44 2.75
C ALA A 34 4.39 2.04 3.36
N THR A 35 3.41 1.29 2.89
CA THR A 35 3.14 -0.05 3.39
C THR A 35 3.20 -1.06 2.26
N ASP A 36 3.66 -2.26 2.58
CA ASP A 36 3.72 -3.39 1.65
C ASP A 36 3.95 -4.67 2.45
N ILE A 37 3.67 -5.80 1.83
CA ILE A 37 3.98 -7.10 2.41
C ILE A 37 5.48 -7.43 2.27
N ASN A 38 6.19 -6.82 1.34
CA ASN A 38 7.60 -7.04 1.06
C ASN A 38 8.48 -6.02 1.79
N GLU A 39 8.98 -6.41 2.96
CA GLU A 39 9.83 -5.54 3.79
C GLU A 39 11.15 -5.15 3.12
N ASP A 40 11.77 -6.07 2.37
CA ASP A 40 13.06 -5.80 1.73
C ASP A 40 12.94 -4.67 0.71
N LYS A 41 11.89 -4.68 -0.08
CA LYS A 41 11.63 -3.61 -1.05
C LYS A 41 11.19 -2.31 -0.38
N LEU A 42 10.50 -2.38 0.76
CA LEU A 42 10.22 -1.20 1.56
C LEU A 42 11.51 -0.55 2.08
N ASN A 43 12.47 -1.36 2.49
CA ASN A 43 13.78 -0.85 2.92
C ASN A 43 14.52 -0.16 1.78
N ASP A 44 14.43 -0.69 0.56
CA ASP A 44 15.01 -0.05 -0.62
C ASP A 44 14.36 1.31 -0.87
N LEU A 45 13.04 1.40 -0.73
CA LEU A 45 12.31 2.66 -0.86
C LEU A 45 12.77 3.69 0.19
N LYS A 46 12.89 3.26 1.44
CA LYS A 46 13.36 4.11 2.53
C LYS A 46 14.80 4.59 2.29
N ASN A 47 15.66 3.75 1.74
CA ASN A 47 17.03 4.13 1.40
C ASN A 47 17.07 5.19 0.30
N GLU A 48 16.11 5.15 -0.62
CA GLU A 48 16.02 6.14 -1.68
C GLU A 48 15.49 7.49 -1.18
N ASN A 49 14.59 7.48 -0.22
CA ASN A 49 14.08 8.69 0.43
C ASN A 49 13.82 8.42 1.91
N GLU A 50 14.75 8.85 2.75
CA GLU A 50 14.72 8.60 4.20
C GLU A 50 13.56 9.28 4.92
N SER A 51 12.92 10.27 4.30
CA SER A 51 11.74 10.93 4.90
C SER A 51 10.50 10.06 4.87
N ILE A 52 10.48 9.01 4.05
CA ILE A 52 9.35 8.08 3.97
C ILE A 52 9.45 7.10 5.14
N GLN A 53 8.36 6.98 5.91
CA GLN A 53 8.22 5.94 6.92
C GLN A 53 7.68 4.68 6.25
N THR A 54 8.07 3.53 6.74
CA THR A 54 7.64 2.25 6.18
C THR A 54 7.10 1.33 7.28
N MET A 55 6.08 0.56 6.95
CA MET A 55 5.56 -0.52 7.80
C MET A 55 5.13 -1.69 6.94
N LYS A 56 5.43 -2.90 7.41
CA LYS A 56 4.89 -4.11 6.78
C LYS A 56 3.38 -4.15 6.99
N LEU A 57 2.64 -4.45 5.94
CA LEU A 57 1.19 -4.58 5.98
C LEU A 57 0.73 -5.58 4.93
N ASP A 58 0.04 -6.62 5.38
CA ASP A 58 -0.82 -7.42 4.51
C ASP A 58 -2.21 -6.76 4.54
N ALA A 59 -2.58 -6.09 3.45
CA ALA A 59 -3.84 -5.34 3.38
C ALA A 59 -5.08 -6.24 3.38
N THR A 60 -4.90 -7.56 3.24
CA THR A 60 -5.99 -8.53 3.35
C THR A 60 -6.15 -9.07 4.78
N ASN A 61 -5.28 -8.69 5.69
CA ASN A 61 -5.29 -9.14 7.08
C ASN A 61 -5.82 -8.03 7.99
N LYS A 62 -6.97 -8.24 8.59
CA LYS A 62 -7.64 -7.25 9.43
C LYS A 62 -6.77 -6.80 10.61
N ASN A 63 -6.07 -7.74 11.26
CA ASN A 63 -5.22 -7.42 12.40
C ASN A 63 -4.05 -6.52 12.01
N ASP A 64 -3.44 -6.77 10.85
CA ASP A 64 -2.38 -5.93 10.31
C ASP A 64 -2.89 -4.51 10.04
N VAL A 65 -4.06 -4.39 9.42
CA VAL A 65 -4.68 -3.10 9.14
C VAL A 65 -4.94 -2.34 10.43
N GLU A 66 -5.51 -2.99 11.43
CA GLU A 66 -5.77 -2.38 12.74
C GLU A 66 -4.49 -1.92 13.42
N THR A 67 -3.43 -2.72 13.34
CA THR A 67 -2.12 -2.37 13.91
C THR A 67 -1.54 -1.12 13.25
N VAL A 68 -1.58 -1.05 11.93
CA VAL A 68 -1.08 0.12 11.20
C VAL A 68 -1.93 1.35 11.51
N CYS A 69 -3.24 1.22 11.48
CA CYS A 69 -4.15 2.33 11.77
C CYS A 69 -3.98 2.86 13.20
N SER A 70 -3.72 1.98 14.16
CA SER A 70 -3.50 2.38 15.56
C SER A 70 -2.20 3.15 15.75
N SER A 71 -1.25 3.05 14.83
CA SER A 71 0.01 3.77 14.87
C SER A 71 -0.09 5.19 14.31
N ILE A 72 -1.24 5.58 13.79
CA ILE A 72 -1.45 6.83 13.06
C ILE A 72 -2.47 7.69 13.80
N ASP A 73 -2.11 8.96 14.07
CA ASP A 73 -3.01 9.91 14.71
C ASP A 73 -3.96 10.56 13.70
N LYS A 74 -3.45 10.87 12.52
CA LYS A 74 -4.20 11.59 11.50
C LYS A 74 -3.80 11.14 10.10
N ILE A 75 -4.78 10.99 9.23
CA ILE A 75 -4.58 10.71 7.82
C ILE A 75 -5.40 11.71 6.99
N ASP A 76 -4.76 12.30 5.99
CA ASP A 76 -5.43 13.20 5.05
C ASP A 76 -5.78 12.48 3.74
N VAL A 77 -4.93 11.55 3.30
CA VAL A 77 -5.10 10.82 2.04
C VAL A 77 -4.71 9.35 2.21
N LEU A 78 -5.53 8.47 1.68
CA LEU A 78 -5.19 7.07 1.46
C LEU A 78 -5.04 6.84 -0.04
N PHE A 79 -3.86 6.42 -0.48
CA PHE A 79 -3.62 5.95 -1.84
C PHE A 79 -3.50 4.42 -1.81
N HIS A 80 -4.59 3.76 -2.18
CA HIS A 80 -4.70 2.30 -2.09
C HIS A 80 -4.32 1.68 -3.44
N ALA A 81 -3.08 1.20 -3.53
CA ALA A 81 -2.53 0.63 -4.77
C ALA A 81 -2.48 -0.89 -4.77
N VAL A 82 -3.08 -1.54 -3.78
CA VAL A 82 -3.14 -3.01 -3.69
C VAL A 82 -3.96 -3.57 -4.83
N GLY A 83 -3.41 -4.54 -5.54
CA GLY A 83 -4.09 -5.18 -6.63
C GLY A 83 -3.45 -6.52 -6.99
N PHE A 84 -4.23 -7.35 -7.65
CA PHE A 84 -3.82 -8.65 -8.17
C PHE A 84 -4.58 -8.92 -9.46
N VAL A 85 -3.87 -9.43 -10.48
CA VAL A 85 -4.47 -9.81 -11.76
C VAL A 85 -4.27 -11.29 -11.98
N HIS A 86 -5.39 -12.01 -12.17
CA HIS A 86 -5.36 -13.38 -12.66
C HIS A 86 -5.15 -13.35 -14.18
N HIS A 87 -4.19 -14.11 -14.68
CA HIS A 87 -3.94 -14.23 -16.11
C HIS A 87 -4.68 -15.45 -16.67
N GLY A 88 -5.61 -15.20 -17.59
CA GLY A 88 -6.43 -16.24 -18.22
C GLY A 88 -7.91 -15.87 -18.23
N THR A 89 -8.73 -16.79 -18.72
CA THR A 89 -10.18 -16.61 -18.74
C THR A 89 -10.80 -17.11 -17.43
N ILE A 90 -12.10 -16.90 -17.27
CA ILE A 90 -12.83 -17.43 -16.12
C ILE A 90 -12.78 -18.97 -16.08
N LEU A 91 -12.63 -19.62 -17.22
CA LEU A 91 -12.54 -21.08 -17.32
C LEU A 91 -11.21 -21.61 -16.76
N ASP A 92 -10.17 -20.77 -16.75
CA ASP A 92 -8.85 -21.11 -16.21
C ASP A 92 -8.69 -20.71 -14.75
N CYS A 93 -9.70 -20.04 -14.18
CA CYS A 93 -9.65 -19.51 -12.82
C CYS A 93 -10.31 -20.49 -11.85
N ASP A 94 -9.53 -21.05 -10.93
CA ASP A 94 -10.09 -21.89 -9.88
C ASP A 94 -10.71 -21.04 -8.75
N GLU A 95 -11.39 -21.70 -7.82
CA GLU A 95 -12.07 -21.04 -6.72
C GLU A 95 -11.12 -20.25 -5.82
N ASN A 96 -9.93 -20.77 -5.58
CA ASN A 96 -8.92 -20.10 -4.74
C ASN A 96 -8.40 -18.82 -5.42
N GLU A 97 -8.15 -18.88 -6.72
CA GLU A 97 -7.72 -17.72 -7.49
C GLU A 97 -8.79 -16.65 -7.55
N PHE A 98 -10.04 -17.05 -7.71
CA PHE A 98 -11.18 -16.13 -7.68
C PHE A 98 -11.30 -15.45 -6.30
N SER A 99 -11.25 -16.23 -5.22
CA SER A 99 -11.31 -15.71 -3.85
C SER A 99 -10.15 -14.76 -3.57
N ARG A 100 -8.95 -15.10 -4.03
CA ARG A 100 -7.78 -14.22 -3.89
C ARG A 100 -7.99 -12.88 -4.60
N SER A 101 -8.53 -12.92 -5.82
CA SER A 101 -8.83 -11.70 -6.58
C SER A 101 -9.80 -10.79 -5.83
N ILE A 102 -10.87 -11.35 -5.27
CA ILE A 102 -11.83 -10.59 -4.49
C ILE A 102 -11.19 -10.03 -3.21
N ASN A 103 -10.43 -10.83 -2.49
CA ASN A 103 -9.79 -10.41 -1.24
C ASN A 103 -8.77 -9.29 -1.49
N VAL A 104 -7.92 -9.45 -2.48
CA VAL A 104 -6.85 -8.48 -2.76
C VAL A 104 -7.41 -7.20 -3.39
N ASN A 105 -8.32 -7.31 -4.35
CA ASN A 105 -8.78 -6.14 -5.11
C ASN A 105 -9.94 -5.40 -4.47
N ILE A 106 -10.78 -6.09 -3.71
CA ILE A 106 -12.02 -5.51 -3.18
C ILE A 106 -12.02 -5.47 -1.64
N PHE A 107 -11.85 -6.62 -0.99
CA PHE A 107 -11.96 -6.71 0.45
C PHE A 107 -10.87 -5.92 1.17
N SER A 108 -9.65 -5.86 0.60
CA SER A 108 -8.56 -5.08 1.18
C SER A 108 -8.91 -3.59 1.30
N ALA A 109 -9.60 -3.05 0.31
CA ALA A 109 -10.04 -1.65 0.36
C ALA A 109 -11.12 -1.42 1.42
N TYR A 110 -11.96 -2.43 1.67
CA TYR A 110 -12.98 -2.38 2.72
C TYR A 110 -12.35 -2.36 4.11
N LEU A 111 -11.32 -3.16 4.34
CA LEU A 111 -10.66 -3.24 5.64
C LEU A 111 -10.00 -1.91 6.02
#